data_bbcf03381edf68500d5f552ef7ff448c
#
_entry.id   bbcf03381edf68500d5f552ef7ff448c
#
_cell.length_a   1.000
_cell.length_b   1.000
_cell.length_c   1.000
_cell.angle_alpha   90.00
_cell.angle_beta   90.00
_cell.angle_gamma   90.00
#
_symmetry.space_group_name_H-M   'P 1'
#
loop_
_entity.id
_entity.type
_entity.pdbx_description
1 polymer ?
#
loop_
_entity_poly.entity_id
_entity_poly.type
_entity_poly.pdbx_seq_one_letter_code
_entity_poly.pdbx_strand_id
1 'polypeptide(L)'
;QRRVMATSVREKPEALRLKISGFGGKVKDKELTVFTRQIATMINAGLPLVQSLEVLASQQPNKQFKRILTKIREDVEGGSTFAASIKRHPAVFTSLYMSMVEAGEAGGFLDTILNRLAGYIEKTMTLRRKVKGAMIYPVTVITVAVAVVIFLLIFVIPTFKALFEGFGAALPLPTRIVLELSRLVKTHLLAGLGTLVGGVFGLRFYYRTEKGKKIIDS
;
A
#
# COMPACT_ATOMS: atom_id res chain seq x y z
N GLN A 1 -4.17 -36.57 -61.64
CA GLN A 1 -4.69 -35.30 -61.14
C GLN A 1 -5.79 -35.55 -60.14
N ARG A 2 -5.49 -35.43 -58.84
CA ARG A 2 -6.51 -35.49 -57.75
C ARG A 2 -6.88 -34.04 -57.38
N ARG A 3 -8.06 -33.62 -57.72
CA ARG A 3 -8.66 -32.36 -57.21
C ARG A 3 -9.03 -32.54 -55.75
N VAL A 4 -8.36 -31.82 -54.90
CA VAL A 4 -8.74 -31.68 -53.48
C VAL A 4 -9.72 -30.53 -53.38
N MET A 5 -11.00 -30.82 -53.15
CA MET A 5 -12.02 -29.80 -52.82
C MET A 5 -11.88 -29.45 -51.33
N ALA A 6 -11.51 -28.22 -51.03
CA ALA A 6 -11.53 -27.69 -49.66
C ALA A 6 -12.98 -27.43 -49.30
N THR A 7 -13.53 -28.27 -48.39
CA THR A 7 -14.88 -28.12 -47.84
C THR A 7 -14.77 -27.43 -46.48
N SER A 8 -15.35 -26.26 -46.38
CA SER A 8 -15.57 -25.43 -45.19
C SER A 8 -14.33 -24.92 -44.44
N VAL A 9 -14.05 -23.65 -44.67
CA VAL A 9 -13.28 -22.80 -43.74
C VAL A 9 -14.22 -22.43 -42.59
N ARG A 10 -14.07 -23.13 -41.46
CA ARG A 10 -14.75 -22.75 -40.23
C ARG A 10 -13.92 -21.67 -39.56
N GLU A 11 -14.42 -20.44 -39.57
CA GLU A 11 -13.81 -19.36 -38.80
C GLU A 11 -13.76 -19.78 -37.33
N LYS A 12 -12.51 -19.79 -36.82
CA LYS A 12 -12.23 -20.03 -35.41
C LYS A 12 -12.87 -18.90 -34.60
N PRO A 13 -13.82 -19.15 -33.67
CA PRO A 13 -14.40 -18.07 -32.89
C PRO A 13 -13.26 -17.31 -32.20
N GLU A 14 -13.20 -16.00 -32.40
CA GLU A 14 -12.35 -15.12 -31.61
C GLU A 14 -12.65 -15.38 -30.13
N ALA A 15 -11.72 -16.06 -29.47
CA ALA A 15 -11.81 -16.23 -28.04
C ALA A 15 -11.92 -14.82 -27.46
N LEU A 16 -13.09 -14.50 -26.92
CA LEU A 16 -13.32 -13.34 -26.07
C LEU A 16 -12.21 -13.33 -25.01
N ARG A 17 -11.13 -12.59 -25.31
CA ARG A 17 -10.11 -12.26 -24.32
C ARG A 17 -10.82 -11.36 -23.31
N LEU A 18 -11.48 -11.98 -22.34
CA LEU A 18 -11.86 -11.32 -21.11
C LEU A 18 -10.60 -10.63 -20.58
N LYS A 19 -10.56 -9.32 -20.81
CA LYS A 19 -9.55 -8.42 -20.27
C LYS A 19 -9.76 -8.42 -18.76
N ILE A 20 -9.25 -9.46 -18.08
CA ILE A 20 -9.16 -9.49 -16.62
C ILE A 20 -8.12 -8.42 -16.25
N SER A 21 -8.58 -7.18 -16.31
CA SER A 21 -7.89 -6.01 -15.78
C SER A 21 -7.99 -6.08 -14.27
N GLY A 22 -6.98 -6.68 -13.60
CA GLY A 22 -7.02 -6.67 -12.14
C GLY A 22 -6.01 -7.54 -11.39
N PHE A 23 -5.30 -8.46 -12.02
CA PHE A 23 -4.37 -9.35 -11.32
C PHE A 23 -2.87 -9.02 -11.55
N GLY A 24 -2.54 -7.74 -11.67
CA GLY A 24 -1.17 -7.28 -11.52
C GLY A 24 -1.03 -6.64 -10.13
N GLY A 25 -0.29 -7.27 -9.21
CA GLY A 25 -0.09 -6.72 -7.87
C GLY A 25 0.42 -5.28 -7.94
N LYS A 26 -0.14 -4.40 -7.09
CA LYS A 26 0.27 -2.98 -7.00
C LYS A 26 1.80 -2.88 -6.94
N VAL A 27 2.38 -1.96 -7.71
CA VAL A 27 3.81 -1.66 -7.66
C VAL A 27 4.17 -1.18 -6.25
N LYS A 28 5.15 -1.84 -5.62
CA LYS A 28 5.58 -1.51 -4.25
C LYS A 28 6.66 -0.43 -4.28
N ASP A 29 6.69 0.39 -3.25
CA ASP A 29 7.72 1.44 -3.09
C ASP A 29 9.15 0.85 -3.23
N LYS A 30 9.38 -0.38 -2.74
CA LYS A 30 10.66 -1.07 -2.89
C LYS A 30 11.04 -1.33 -4.36
N GLU A 31 10.08 -1.72 -5.19
CA GLU A 31 10.30 -1.99 -6.62
C GLU A 31 10.66 -0.70 -7.35
N LEU A 32 9.94 0.40 -7.04
CA LEU A 32 10.25 1.72 -7.57
C LEU A 32 11.63 2.20 -7.14
N THR A 33 12.00 1.98 -5.87
CA THR A 33 13.33 2.37 -5.36
C THR A 33 14.45 1.66 -6.11
N VAL A 34 14.34 0.33 -6.26
CA VAL A 34 15.33 -0.48 -6.97
C VAL A 34 15.43 -0.03 -8.44
N PHE A 35 14.29 0.14 -9.10
CA PHE A 35 14.24 0.67 -10.46
C PHE A 35 14.95 2.04 -10.58
N THR A 36 14.61 2.99 -9.69
CA THR A 36 15.21 4.34 -9.74
C THR A 36 16.71 4.30 -9.53
N ARG A 37 17.20 3.45 -8.62
CA ARG A 37 18.65 3.28 -8.40
C ARG A 37 19.34 2.65 -9.60
N GLN A 38 18.76 1.63 -10.19
CA GLN A 38 19.34 0.93 -11.33
C GLN A 38 19.36 1.81 -12.58
N ILE A 39 18.26 2.53 -12.88
CA ILE A 39 18.24 3.43 -14.04
C ILE A 39 19.24 4.57 -13.87
N ALA A 40 19.35 5.15 -12.66
CA ALA A 40 20.37 6.17 -12.35
C ALA A 40 21.78 5.64 -12.60
N THR A 41 22.09 4.44 -12.14
CA THR A 41 23.41 3.82 -12.34
C THR A 41 23.70 3.58 -13.81
N MET A 42 22.72 3.09 -14.60
CA MET A 42 22.88 2.84 -16.03
C MET A 42 23.11 4.14 -16.82
N ILE A 43 22.32 5.18 -16.54
CA ILE A 43 22.48 6.48 -17.20
C ILE A 43 23.84 7.10 -16.83
N ASN A 44 24.28 7.03 -15.55
CA ASN A 44 25.61 7.46 -15.15
C ASN A 44 26.75 6.69 -15.84
N ALA A 45 26.53 5.41 -16.14
CA ALA A 45 27.49 4.61 -16.91
C ALA A 45 27.46 4.91 -18.42
N GLY A 46 26.65 5.89 -18.87
CA GLY A 46 26.54 6.31 -20.26
C GLY A 46 25.63 5.42 -21.12
N LEU A 47 24.84 4.51 -20.51
CA LEU A 47 23.89 3.72 -21.28
C LEU A 47 22.72 4.59 -21.76
N PRO A 48 22.28 4.42 -23.02
CA PRO A 48 21.09 5.10 -23.54
C PRO A 48 19.85 4.78 -22.71
N LEU A 49 18.98 5.79 -22.51
CA LEU A 49 17.77 5.67 -21.70
C LEU A 49 16.85 4.52 -22.17
N VAL A 50 16.62 4.40 -23.48
CA VAL A 50 15.77 3.34 -24.07
C VAL A 50 16.32 1.98 -23.73
N GLN A 51 17.63 1.75 -23.91
CA GLN A 51 18.28 0.50 -23.59
C GLN A 51 18.22 0.17 -22.09
N SER A 52 18.42 1.18 -21.24
CA SER A 52 18.29 1.04 -19.78
C SER A 52 16.87 0.60 -19.39
N LEU A 53 15.85 1.23 -19.98
CA LEU A 53 14.45 0.86 -19.75
C LEU A 53 14.12 -0.56 -20.21
N GLU A 54 14.68 -1.00 -21.36
CA GLU A 54 14.49 -2.36 -21.87
C GLU A 54 15.04 -3.41 -20.92
N VAL A 55 16.29 -3.23 -20.49
CA VAL A 55 16.93 -4.15 -19.53
C VAL A 55 16.13 -4.22 -18.23
N LEU A 56 15.75 -3.08 -17.68
CA LEU A 56 15.01 -3.01 -16.43
C LEU A 56 13.58 -3.58 -16.55
N ALA A 57 12.90 -3.36 -17.66
CA ALA A 57 11.60 -3.98 -17.92
C ALA A 57 11.70 -5.50 -18.04
N SER A 58 12.75 -6.03 -18.68
CA SER A 58 12.95 -7.48 -18.82
C SER A 58 13.18 -8.19 -17.48
N GLN A 59 13.88 -7.55 -16.56
CA GLN A 59 14.25 -8.06 -15.25
C GLN A 59 13.16 -7.91 -14.18
N GLN A 60 12.05 -7.19 -14.49
CA GLN A 60 11.00 -6.95 -13.50
C GLN A 60 10.16 -8.19 -13.18
N PRO A 61 10.15 -8.65 -11.91
CA PRO A 61 9.32 -9.77 -11.49
C PRO A 61 7.83 -9.39 -11.39
N ASN A 62 7.52 -8.13 -11.08
CA ASN A 62 6.15 -7.63 -11.02
C ASN A 62 5.60 -7.40 -12.42
N LYS A 63 4.65 -8.24 -12.83
CA LYS A 63 4.04 -8.18 -14.17
C LYS A 63 3.41 -6.82 -14.50
N GLN A 64 2.81 -6.15 -13.51
CA GLN A 64 2.23 -4.82 -13.71
C GLN A 64 3.32 -3.78 -13.95
N PHE A 65 4.36 -3.78 -13.13
CA PHE A 65 5.46 -2.84 -13.28
C PHE A 65 6.22 -3.08 -14.58
N LYS A 66 6.46 -4.34 -14.94
CA LYS A 66 7.03 -4.71 -16.25
C LYS A 66 6.25 -4.10 -17.41
N ARG A 67 4.91 -4.23 -17.41
CA ARG A 67 4.04 -3.63 -18.46
C ARG A 67 4.17 -2.11 -18.52
N ILE A 68 4.23 -1.45 -17.35
CA ILE A 68 4.39 0.00 -17.26
C ILE A 68 5.74 0.42 -17.85
N LEU A 69 6.84 -0.23 -17.46
CA LEU A 69 8.17 0.07 -17.97
C LEU A 69 8.29 -0.20 -19.47
N THR A 70 7.71 -1.30 -19.97
CA THR A 70 7.65 -1.59 -21.41
C THR A 70 6.92 -0.47 -22.15
N LYS A 71 5.78 0.01 -21.60
CA LYS A 71 5.02 1.10 -22.21
C LYS A 71 5.80 2.42 -22.22
N ILE A 72 6.47 2.75 -21.10
CA ILE A 72 7.34 3.92 -21.02
C ILE A 72 8.47 3.83 -22.04
N ARG A 73 9.10 2.66 -22.20
CA ARG A 73 10.13 2.43 -23.21
C ARG A 73 9.60 2.70 -24.64
N GLU A 74 8.45 2.10 -24.98
CA GLU A 74 7.80 2.29 -26.29
C GLU A 74 7.47 3.77 -26.54
N ASP A 75 6.96 4.50 -25.54
CA ASP A 75 6.63 5.92 -25.67
C ASP A 75 7.89 6.77 -25.90
N VAL A 76 9.02 6.46 -25.20
CA VAL A 76 10.30 7.16 -25.38
C VAL A 76 10.94 6.81 -26.73
N GLU A 77 10.89 5.55 -27.15
CA GLU A 77 11.37 5.09 -28.44
C GLU A 77 10.61 5.74 -29.60
N GLY A 78 9.30 6.00 -29.37
CA GLY A 78 8.43 6.75 -30.29
C GLY A 78 8.61 8.27 -30.27
N GLY A 79 9.64 8.80 -29.53
CA GLY A 79 10.00 10.22 -29.51
C GLY A 79 9.33 11.05 -28.40
N SER A 80 8.57 10.41 -27.48
CA SER A 80 8.07 11.11 -26.29
C SER A 80 9.21 11.33 -25.29
N THR A 81 9.14 12.42 -24.50
CA THR A 81 10.06 12.59 -23.39
C THR A 81 9.84 11.55 -22.29
N PHE A 82 10.88 11.24 -21.54
CA PHE A 82 10.77 10.33 -20.41
C PHE A 82 9.78 10.87 -19.36
N ALA A 83 9.85 12.17 -19.07
CA ALA A 83 8.92 12.85 -18.18
C ALA A 83 7.45 12.71 -18.64
N ALA A 84 7.17 12.94 -19.93
CA ALA A 84 5.83 12.79 -20.48
C ALA A 84 5.31 11.35 -20.39
N SER A 85 6.20 10.38 -20.60
CA SER A 85 5.87 8.96 -20.53
C SER A 85 5.52 8.51 -19.11
N ILE A 86 6.29 8.92 -18.09
CA ILE A 86 6.01 8.59 -16.68
C ILE A 86 4.78 9.31 -16.13
N LYS A 87 4.44 10.51 -16.63
CA LYS A 87 3.22 11.26 -16.25
C LYS A 87 1.93 10.50 -16.54
N ARG A 88 1.96 9.56 -17.48
CA ARG A 88 0.81 8.68 -17.80
C ARG A 88 0.55 7.62 -16.72
N HIS A 89 1.48 7.46 -15.76
CA HIS A 89 1.41 6.44 -14.71
C HIS A 89 1.45 7.03 -13.28
N PRO A 90 0.52 7.93 -12.89
CA PRO A 90 0.53 8.63 -11.60
C PRO A 90 0.30 7.69 -10.40
N ALA A 91 -0.21 6.49 -10.64
CA ALA A 91 -0.36 5.46 -9.60
C ALA A 91 0.98 4.87 -9.13
N VAL A 92 2.06 5.03 -9.91
CA VAL A 92 3.40 4.51 -9.62
C VAL A 92 4.38 5.65 -9.31
N PHE A 93 4.37 6.68 -10.13
CA PHE A 93 5.27 7.82 -10.01
C PHE A 93 4.57 8.98 -9.32
N THR A 94 5.12 9.47 -8.21
CA THR A 94 4.57 10.62 -7.49
C THR A 94 4.74 11.91 -8.28
N SER A 95 3.97 12.96 -7.95
CA SER A 95 4.11 14.27 -8.58
C SER A 95 5.53 14.83 -8.46
N LEU A 96 6.14 14.69 -7.27
CA LEU A 96 7.52 15.09 -7.05
C LEU A 96 8.49 14.35 -7.97
N TYR A 97 8.32 13.02 -8.12
CA TYR A 97 9.14 12.22 -9.03
C TYR A 97 9.05 12.74 -10.46
N MET A 98 7.83 12.95 -10.95
CA MET A 98 7.57 13.42 -12.31
C MET A 98 8.15 14.81 -12.57
N SER A 99 7.96 15.76 -11.64
CA SER A 99 8.49 17.13 -11.78
C SER A 99 10.01 17.19 -11.75
N MET A 100 10.65 16.36 -10.89
CA MET A 100 12.11 16.29 -10.85
C MET A 100 12.70 15.70 -12.13
N VAL A 101 12.09 14.62 -12.65
CA VAL A 101 12.51 14.02 -13.94
C VAL A 101 12.34 15.02 -15.08
N GLU A 102 11.23 15.74 -15.13
CA GLU A 102 10.98 16.77 -16.14
C GLU A 102 12.05 17.87 -16.12
N ALA A 103 12.39 18.38 -14.94
CA ALA A 103 13.44 19.38 -14.80
C ALA A 103 14.81 18.84 -15.21
N GLY A 104 15.14 17.58 -14.85
CA GLY A 104 16.39 16.93 -15.21
C GLY A 104 16.52 16.64 -16.69
N GLU A 105 15.43 16.23 -17.34
CA GLU A 105 15.38 15.95 -18.77
C GLU A 105 15.51 17.26 -19.58
N ALA A 106 14.75 18.29 -19.22
CA ALA A 106 14.83 19.60 -19.87
C ALA A 106 16.19 20.28 -19.69
N GLY A 107 16.84 20.07 -18.54
CA GLY A 107 18.15 20.65 -18.24
C GLY A 107 19.35 19.83 -18.70
N GLY A 108 19.13 18.59 -19.21
CA GLY A 108 20.21 17.70 -19.64
C GLY A 108 21.02 17.04 -18.50
N PHE A 109 20.51 17.09 -17.26
CA PHE A 109 21.16 16.50 -16.07
C PHE A 109 20.28 15.41 -15.41
N LEU A 110 19.66 14.59 -16.26
CA LEU A 110 18.74 13.51 -15.83
C LEU A 110 19.44 12.50 -14.89
N ASP A 111 20.71 12.19 -15.15
CA ASP A 111 21.57 11.36 -14.31
C ASP A 111 21.64 11.84 -12.86
N THR A 112 21.93 13.10 -12.69
CA THR A 112 22.03 13.76 -11.37
C THR A 112 20.66 13.73 -10.64
N ILE A 113 19.58 14.02 -11.36
CA ILE A 113 18.23 13.99 -10.80
C ILE A 113 17.81 12.58 -10.39
N LEU A 114 18.05 11.58 -11.22
CA LEU A 114 17.74 10.19 -10.90
C LEU A 114 18.51 9.69 -9.67
N ASN A 115 19.78 10.09 -9.51
CA ASN A 115 20.56 9.80 -8.32
C ASN A 115 19.96 10.44 -7.05
N ARG A 116 19.59 11.72 -7.14
CA ARG A 116 18.92 12.43 -6.02
C ARG A 116 17.60 11.79 -5.66
N LEU A 117 16.78 11.43 -6.66
CA LEU A 117 15.52 10.73 -6.47
C LEU A 117 15.71 9.37 -5.78
N ALA A 118 16.66 8.56 -6.24
CA ALA A 118 16.99 7.29 -5.62
C ALA A 118 17.34 7.48 -4.13
N GLY A 119 18.24 8.41 -3.83
CA GLY A 119 18.63 8.74 -2.45
C GLY A 119 17.46 9.25 -1.58
N TYR A 120 16.58 10.09 -2.15
CA TYR A 120 15.38 10.58 -1.46
C TYR A 120 14.41 9.44 -1.12
N ILE A 121 14.11 8.58 -2.10
CA ILE A 121 13.18 7.45 -1.90
C ILE A 121 13.75 6.48 -0.87
N GLU A 122 15.05 6.15 -0.93
CA GLU A 122 15.73 5.28 0.03
C GLU A 122 15.67 5.82 1.47
N LYS A 123 15.97 7.11 1.64
CA LYS A 123 15.86 7.78 2.95
C LYS A 123 14.42 7.75 3.48
N THR A 124 13.46 8.08 2.63
CA THR A 124 12.03 8.07 2.98
C THR A 124 11.57 6.67 3.39
N MET A 125 11.96 5.63 2.66
CA MET A 125 11.66 4.24 3.02
C MET A 125 12.30 3.83 4.34
N THR A 126 13.55 4.23 4.57
CA THR A 126 14.26 3.94 5.82
C THR A 126 13.58 4.62 7.01
N LEU A 127 13.18 5.89 6.86
CA LEU A 127 12.43 6.61 7.89
C LEU A 127 11.08 5.93 8.18
N ARG A 128 10.30 5.61 7.15
CA ARG A 128 9.03 4.89 7.31
C ARG A 128 9.22 3.55 8.03
N ARG A 129 10.27 2.82 7.72
CA ARG A 129 10.60 1.55 8.40
C ARG A 129 10.94 1.77 9.87
N LYS A 130 11.75 2.78 10.19
CA LYS A 130 12.11 3.13 11.57
C LYS A 130 10.88 3.55 12.37
N VAL A 131 10.03 4.44 11.82
CA VAL A 131 8.78 4.86 12.48
C VAL A 131 7.86 3.65 12.73
N LYS A 132 7.67 2.80 11.70
CA LYS A 132 6.84 1.60 11.86
C LYS A 132 7.40 0.64 12.91
N GLY A 133 8.73 0.49 12.98
CA GLY A 133 9.39 -0.31 14.02
C GLY A 133 9.20 0.28 15.42
N ALA A 134 9.36 1.59 15.57
CA ALA A 134 9.15 2.27 16.84
C ALA A 134 7.70 2.20 17.35
N MET A 135 6.72 2.13 16.46
CA MET A 135 5.30 2.01 16.82
C MET A 135 4.92 0.63 17.36
N ILE A 136 5.76 -0.40 17.20
CA ILE A 136 5.46 -1.75 17.72
C ILE A 136 5.37 -1.72 19.25
N TYR A 137 6.30 -1.06 19.92
CA TYR A 137 6.32 -1.00 21.39
C TYR A 137 5.05 -0.33 21.98
N PRO A 138 4.66 0.90 21.59
CA PRO A 138 3.43 1.52 22.08
C PRO A 138 2.18 0.69 21.80
N VAL A 139 2.07 0.11 20.60
CA VAL A 139 0.92 -0.73 20.24
C VAL A 139 0.86 -1.98 21.12
N THR A 140 1.98 -2.62 21.37
CA THR A 140 2.03 -3.82 22.23
C THR A 140 1.63 -3.47 23.67
N VAL A 141 2.18 -2.39 24.25
CA VAL A 141 1.86 -1.96 25.61
C VAL A 141 0.37 -1.63 25.75
N ILE A 142 -0.19 -0.86 24.83
CA ILE A 142 -1.62 -0.52 24.86
C ILE A 142 -2.47 -1.79 24.72
N THR A 143 -2.11 -2.70 23.82
CA THR A 143 -2.85 -3.95 23.62
C THR A 143 -2.89 -4.79 24.89
N VAL A 144 -1.73 -4.95 25.56
CA VAL A 144 -1.63 -5.70 26.82
C VAL A 144 -2.43 -5.00 27.91
N ALA A 145 -2.31 -3.68 28.08
CA ALA A 145 -3.04 -2.91 29.07
C ALA A 145 -4.56 -3.05 28.90
N VAL A 146 -5.04 -2.91 27.68
CA VAL A 146 -6.47 -3.07 27.34
C VAL A 146 -6.92 -4.51 27.61
N ALA A 147 -6.14 -5.51 27.25
CA ALA A 147 -6.46 -6.91 27.52
C ALA A 147 -6.59 -7.21 29.04
N VAL A 148 -5.67 -6.67 29.86
CA VAL A 148 -5.72 -6.79 31.32
C VAL A 148 -6.96 -6.11 31.89
N VAL A 149 -7.28 -4.88 31.45
CA VAL A 149 -8.48 -4.19 31.89
C VAL A 149 -9.76 -4.95 31.52
N ILE A 150 -9.85 -5.46 30.31
CA ILE A 150 -11.00 -6.28 29.88
C ILE A 150 -11.08 -7.55 30.73
N PHE A 151 -9.99 -8.21 31.00
CA PHE A 151 -9.96 -9.40 31.87
C PHE A 151 -10.48 -9.08 33.28
N LEU A 152 -10.01 -7.99 33.89
CA LEU A 152 -10.47 -7.55 35.22
C LEU A 152 -11.97 -7.24 35.21
N LEU A 153 -12.46 -6.52 34.19
CA LEU A 153 -13.88 -6.17 34.06
C LEU A 153 -14.78 -7.41 33.91
N ILE A 154 -14.32 -8.43 33.19
CA ILE A 154 -15.15 -9.60 32.90
C ILE A 154 -15.14 -10.62 34.05
N PHE A 155 -13.96 -10.85 34.66
CA PHE A 155 -13.77 -11.95 35.61
C PHE A 155 -13.71 -11.45 37.07
N VAL A 156 -12.90 -10.43 37.35
CA VAL A 156 -12.61 -10.01 38.70
C VAL A 156 -13.76 -9.20 39.31
N ILE A 157 -14.26 -8.21 38.59
CA ILE A 157 -15.33 -7.32 39.12
C ILE A 157 -16.62 -8.05 39.46
N PRO A 158 -17.15 -9.01 38.67
CA PRO A 158 -18.32 -9.78 39.06
C PRO A 158 -18.13 -10.60 40.33
N THR A 159 -16.91 -11.12 40.56
CA THR A 159 -16.61 -11.88 41.77
C THR A 159 -16.67 -11.00 43.01
N PHE A 160 -16.12 -9.79 42.94
CA PHE A 160 -16.26 -8.81 44.03
C PHE A 160 -17.70 -8.40 44.29
N LYS A 161 -18.51 -8.21 43.23
CA LYS A 161 -19.93 -7.92 43.36
C LYS A 161 -20.65 -8.98 44.17
N ALA A 162 -20.45 -10.25 43.87
CA ALA A 162 -21.06 -11.38 44.58
C ALA A 162 -20.64 -11.43 46.07
N LEU A 163 -19.40 -11.09 46.40
CA LEU A 163 -18.93 -10.98 47.79
C LEU A 163 -19.62 -9.84 48.55
N PHE A 164 -19.74 -8.64 47.99
CA PHE A 164 -20.39 -7.50 48.64
C PHE A 164 -21.89 -7.71 48.82
N GLU A 165 -22.58 -8.36 47.88
CA GLU A 165 -24.00 -8.72 48.00
C GLU A 165 -24.20 -9.71 49.16
N GLY A 166 -23.26 -10.61 49.44
CA GLY A 166 -23.29 -11.55 50.55
C GLY A 166 -23.16 -10.87 51.94
N PHE A 167 -22.57 -9.68 52.03
CA PHE A 167 -22.41 -8.93 53.27
C PHE A 167 -23.54 -7.91 53.51
N GLY A 168 -24.54 -7.81 52.64
CA GLY A 168 -25.67 -6.88 52.77
C GLY A 168 -25.27 -5.40 52.70
N ALA A 169 -24.06 -5.06 52.32
CA ALA A 169 -23.55 -3.70 52.24
C ALA A 169 -23.90 -3.04 50.89
N ALA A 170 -24.38 -1.77 50.94
CA ALA A 170 -24.58 -1.00 49.71
C ALA A 170 -23.26 -0.70 49.03
N LEU A 171 -23.13 -1.03 47.71
CA LEU A 171 -21.93 -0.81 46.91
C LEU A 171 -21.61 0.70 46.80
N PRO A 172 -20.36 1.13 47.01
CA PRO A 172 -19.90 2.50 46.79
C PRO A 172 -20.16 2.96 45.35
N LEU A 173 -20.40 4.27 45.14
CA LEU A 173 -20.65 4.85 43.81
C LEU A 173 -19.60 4.50 42.76
N PRO A 174 -18.26 4.56 43.02
CA PRO A 174 -17.26 4.21 42.04
C PRO A 174 -17.40 2.76 41.58
N THR A 175 -17.71 1.83 42.50
CA THR A 175 -17.90 0.42 42.20
C THR A 175 -19.13 0.19 41.30
N ARG A 176 -20.18 0.94 41.45
CA ARG A 176 -21.37 0.88 40.57
C ARG A 176 -21.04 1.29 39.16
N ILE A 177 -20.26 2.37 38.96
CA ILE A 177 -19.82 2.85 37.66
C ILE A 177 -19.00 1.75 36.95
N VAL A 178 -18.08 1.11 37.66
CA VAL A 178 -17.24 0.07 37.12
C VAL A 178 -18.05 -1.20 36.80
N LEU A 179 -19.09 -1.50 37.59
CA LEU A 179 -20.01 -2.62 37.30
C LEU A 179 -20.86 -2.37 36.06
N GLU A 180 -21.35 -1.16 35.86
CA GLU A 180 -22.07 -0.80 34.63
C GLU A 180 -21.15 -0.86 33.42
N LEU A 181 -19.91 -0.39 33.55
CA LEU A 181 -18.90 -0.52 32.50
C LEU A 181 -18.58 -1.99 32.17
N SER A 182 -18.47 -2.84 33.23
CA SER A 182 -18.29 -4.29 33.09
C SER A 182 -19.47 -4.96 32.35
N ARG A 183 -20.71 -4.57 32.66
CA ARG A 183 -21.89 -5.04 31.95
C ARG A 183 -21.87 -4.63 30.48
N LEU A 184 -21.54 -3.35 30.21
CA LEU A 184 -21.46 -2.80 28.87
C LEU A 184 -20.41 -3.56 28.04
N VAL A 185 -19.24 -3.81 28.65
CA VAL A 185 -18.16 -4.59 28.00
C VAL A 185 -18.62 -6.03 27.75
N LYS A 186 -19.26 -6.70 28.73
CA LYS A 186 -19.75 -8.08 28.57
C LYS A 186 -20.82 -8.20 27.49
N THR A 187 -21.78 -7.27 27.46
CA THR A 187 -22.91 -7.30 26.52
C THR A 187 -22.49 -6.89 25.11
N HIS A 188 -21.56 -5.94 25.02
CA HIS A 188 -21.11 -5.37 23.75
C HIS A 188 -19.71 -5.80 23.34
N LEU A 189 -19.09 -6.79 24.03
CA LEU A 189 -17.73 -7.25 23.73
C LEU A 189 -17.58 -7.63 22.26
N LEU A 190 -18.54 -8.39 21.74
CA LEU A 190 -18.56 -8.78 20.31
C LEU A 190 -18.82 -7.57 19.41
N ALA A 191 -19.77 -6.70 19.79
CA ALA A 191 -20.06 -5.48 19.04
C ALA A 191 -18.92 -4.47 19.17
N GLY A 192 -18.36 -4.30 20.37
CA GLY A 192 -17.22 -3.40 20.63
C GLY A 192 -15.93 -3.84 19.95
N LEU A 193 -15.61 -5.14 19.95
CA LEU A 193 -14.50 -5.69 19.16
C LEU A 193 -14.76 -5.52 17.66
N GLY A 194 -15.99 -5.78 17.21
CA GLY A 194 -16.41 -5.58 15.84
C GLY A 194 -16.30 -4.12 15.38
N THR A 195 -16.72 -3.16 16.21
CA THR A 195 -16.59 -1.71 15.90
C THR A 195 -15.15 -1.22 15.99
N LEU A 196 -14.33 -1.75 16.90
CA LEU A 196 -12.90 -1.39 17.02
C LEU A 196 -12.11 -1.95 15.86
N VAL A 197 -12.31 -3.22 15.51
CA VAL A 197 -11.70 -3.85 14.33
C VAL A 197 -12.26 -3.22 13.06
N GLY A 198 -13.57 -3.04 12.96
CA GLY A 198 -14.22 -2.37 11.82
C GLY A 198 -13.82 -0.91 11.68
N GLY A 199 -13.64 -0.18 12.79
CA GLY A 199 -13.14 1.19 12.81
C GLY A 199 -11.70 1.30 12.35
N VAL A 200 -10.82 0.42 12.81
CA VAL A 200 -9.42 0.35 12.35
C VAL A 200 -9.35 -0.07 10.88
N PHE A 201 -10.16 -1.05 10.46
CA PHE A 201 -10.26 -1.45 9.06
C PHE A 201 -10.92 -0.36 8.20
N GLY A 202 -11.97 0.30 8.69
CA GLY A 202 -12.64 1.41 8.03
C GLY A 202 -11.74 2.63 7.87
N LEU A 203 -11.01 3.01 8.93
CA LEU A 203 -9.95 4.03 8.85
C LEU A 203 -8.88 3.64 7.84
N ARG A 204 -8.41 2.40 7.87
CA ARG A 204 -7.40 1.90 6.93
C ARG A 204 -7.93 1.86 5.49
N PHE A 205 -9.21 1.58 5.30
CA PHE A 205 -9.88 1.61 4.00
C PHE A 205 -10.12 3.06 3.55
N TYR A 206 -10.55 3.95 4.46
CA TYR A 206 -10.72 5.38 4.21
C TYR A 206 -9.40 6.06 3.85
N TYR A 207 -8.29 5.71 4.54
CA TYR A 207 -6.93 6.14 4.18
C TYR A 207 -6.45 5.62 2.81
N ARG A 208 -7.07 4.58 2.26
CA ARG A 208 -6.78 4.05 0.92
C ARG A 208 -7.60 4.70 -0.19
N THR A 209 -8.61 5.47 0.15
CA THR A 209 -9.49 6.15 -0.82
C THR A 209 -8.92 7.54 -1.16
N GLU A 210 -8.97 7.92 -2.44
CA GLU A 210 -8.41 9.19 -2.95
C GLU A 210 -8.94 10.44 -2.24
N LYS A 211 -10.15 10.39 -1.68
CA LYS A 211 -10.76 11.47 -0.88
C LYS A 211 -10.14 11.62 0.52
N GLY A 212 -9.69 10.52 1.14
CA GLY A 212 -9.04 10.56 2.45
C GLY A 212 -7.63 11.15 2.41
N LYS A 213 -6.92 11.01 1.28
CA LYS A 213 -5.60 11.63 1.09
C LYS A 213 -5.66 13.16 1.00
N LYS A 214 -6.72 13.74 0.42
CA LYS A 214 -6.83 15.18 0.22
C LYS A 214 -7.11 15.99 1.50
N ILE A 215 -7.65 15.36 2.55
CA ILE A 215 -8.04 16.06 3.80
C ILE A 215 -6.85 16.18 4.77
N ILE A 216 -5.80 15.37 4.60
CA ILE A 216 -4.65 15.34 5.53
C ILE A 216 -3.42 16.04 4.96
N ASP A 217 -3.36 16.25 3.64
CA ASP A 217 -2.31 17.03 2.97
C ASP A 217 -2.65 18.54 2.83
N SER A 218 -3.70 19.01 3.54
CA SER A 218 -4.08 20.42 3.59
C SER A 218 -3.63 21.11 4.88
#